data_5024510c4f7fdeee49e2cbd45781fa45
#
_entry.id   5024510c4f7fdeee49e2cbd45781fa45
#
_cell.length_a   1.000
_cell.length_b   1.000
_cell.length_c   1.000
_cell.angle_alpha   90.00
_cell.angle_beta   90.00
_cell.angle_gamma   90.00
#
_symmetry.space_group_name_H-M   'P 1'
#
loop_
_entity.id
_entity.type
_entity.pdbx_description
1 polymer ?
#
loop_
_entity_poly.entity_id
_entity_poly.type
_entity_poly.pdbx_seq_one_letter_code
_entity_poly.pdbx_strand_id
1 'polypeptide(L)'
;QAVKAGEEHGRDMSNYKVMAAAPAYFGDRSESIEKVKWFPAMVGNHVADIVERYGENNSEIPSSLTDYIKNRRGYDYSKHGQSDNPYLEFITDDIVDEFCVLGTAKEHVSKLEKLKEVGVTQFNIYLDSGDEERIIAEYGESVIPAFS
;
A
#
# COMPACT_ATOMS: atom_id res chain seq x y z
N GLN A 1 -10.08 -15.47 -2.24
CA GLN A 1 -11.11 -15.95 -1.29
C GLN A 1 -12.48 -15.35 -1.62
N ALA A 2 -12.64 -14.02 -1.76
CA ALA A 2 -13.95 -13.37 -1.99
C ALA A 2 -14.64 -13.86 -3.28
N VAL A 3 -13.91 -13.97 -4.41
CA VAL A 3 -14.44 -14.48 -5.68
C VAL A 3 -14.93 -15.91 -5.50
N LYS A 4 -14.10 -16.79 -4.93
CA LYS A 4 -14.45 -18.18 -4.70
C LYS A 4 -15.70 -18.32 -3.82
N ALA A 5 -15.78 -17.57 -2.72
CA ALA A 5 -16.94 -17.57 -1.85
C ALA A 5 -18.21 -17.07 -2.57
N GLY A 6 -18.10 -16.07 -3.42
CA GLY A 6 -19.20 -15.58 -4.24
C GLY A 6 -19.73 -16.65 -5.20
N GLU A 7 -18.84 -17.32 -5.91
CA GLU A 7 -19.17 -18.42 -6.85
C GLU A 7 -19.83 -19.61 -6.13
N GLU A 8 -19.29 -20.02 -4.97
CA GLU A 8 -19.86 -21.09 -4.15
C GLU A 8 -21.30 -20.78 -3.68
N HIS A 9 -21.64 -19.49 -3.60
CA HIS A 9 -23.00 -19.03 -3.26
C HIS A 9 -23.84 -18.63 -4.49
N GLY A 10 -23.41 -19.04 -5.69
CA GLY A 10 -24.16 -18.84 -6.93
C GLY A 10 -24.18 -17.39 -7.44
N ARG A 11 -23.23 -16.55 -7.01
CA ARG A 11 -23.09 -15.18 -7.50
C ARG A 11 -22.28 -15.16 -8.80
N ASP A 12 -22.70 -14.32 -9.75
CA ASP A 12 -21.84 -13.97 -10.88
C ASP A 12 -20.74 -13.00 -10.40
N MET A 13 -19.49 -13.46 -10.40
CA MET A 13 -18.33 -12.70 -9.97
C MET A 13 -17.54 -12.09 -11.13
N SER A 14 -18.01 -12.21 -12.38
CA SER A 14 -17.30 -11.71 -13.58
C SER A 14 -16.99 -10.21 -13.53
N ASN A 15 -17.85 -9.42 -12.88
CA ASN A 15 -17.72 -7.98 -12.71
C ASN A 15 -17.26 -7.57 -11.30
N TYR A 16 -16.81 -8.53 -10.48
CA TYR A 16 -16.33 -8.20 -9.14
C TYR A 16 -15.08 -7.34 -9.19
N LYS A 17 -15.12 -6.21 -8.49
CA LYS A 17 -13.99 -5.28 -8.43
C LYS A 17 -13.21 -5.47 -7.15
N VAL A 18 -11.89 -5.57 -7.29
CA VAL A 18 -10.94 -5.57 -6.19
C VAL A 18 -10.13 -4.28 -6.28
N MET A 19 -10.27 -3.45 -5.26
CA MET A 19 -9.58 -2.16 -5.19
C MET A 19 -8.40 -2.27 -4.23
N ALA A 20 -7.24 -1.79 -4.65
CA ALA A 20 -6.14 -1.44 -3.78
C ALA A 20 -5.98 0.08 -3.73
N ALA A 21 -5.53 0.61 -2.61
CA ALA A 21 -5.28 2.04 -2.45
C ALA A 21 -3.96 2.25 -1.70
N ALA A 22 -3.10 3.13 -2.24
CA ALA A 22 -1.84 3.50 -1.63
C ALA A 22 -1.35 4.85 -2.16
N PRO A 23 -0.45 5.56 -1.45
CA PRO A 23 0.29 6.67 -2.02
C PRO A 23 1.22 6.20 -3.14
N ALA A 24 1.43 7.10 -4.09
CA ALA A 24 2.41 6.94 -5.17
C ALA A 24 3.26 8.20 -5.26
N TYR A 25 4.57 8.04 -5.47
CA TYR A 25 5.46 9.17 -5.61
C TYR A 25 6.59 8.88 -6.60
N PHE A 26 6.84 9.82 -7.52
CA PHE A 26 7.95 9.74 -8.47
C PHE A 26 9.12 10.58 -7.96
N GLY A 27 10.34 10.06 -8.04
CA GLY A 27 11.51 10.83 -7.70
C GLY A 27 12.60 10.02 -7.01
N ASP A 28 13.51 10.73 -6.36
CA ASP A 28 14.55 10.12 -5.54
C ASP A 28 13.95 9.30 -4.41
N ARG A 29 14.55 8.14 -4.13
CA ARG A 29 14.01 7.19 -3.17
C ARG A 29 13.89 7.77 -1.76
N SER A 30 14.89 8.51 -1.31
CA SER A 30 14.89 9.06 0.05
C SER A 30 13.81 10.14 0.22
N GLU A 31 13.66 11.00 -0.78
CA GLU A 31 12.59 11.99 -0.81
C GLU A 31 11.22 11.31 -0.85
N SER A 32 11.05 10.34 -1.73
CA SER A 32 9.79 9.61 -1.90
C SER A 32 9.34 8.94 -0.62
N ILE A 33 10.25 8.30 0.11
CA ILE A 33 9.97 7.66 1.41
C ILE A 33 9.45 8.69 2.42
N GLU A 34 10.13 9.82 2.57
CA GLU A 34 9.70 10.86 3.51
C GLU A 34 8.29 11.41 3.20
N LYS A 35 7.93 11.48 1.93
CA LYS A 35 6.62 11.96 1.50
C LYS A 35 5.47 11.00 1.80
N VAL A 36 5.73 9.70 1.86
CA VAL A 36 4.65 8.68 1.93
C VAL A 36 4.70 7.79 3.17
N LYS A 37 5.75 7.85 4.00
CA LYS A 37 5.90 6.97 5.19
C LYS A 37 4.78 7.10 6.23
N TRP A 38 4.00 8.17 6.18
CA TRP A 38 2.81 8.34 7.00
C TRP A 38 1.76 7.24 6.73
N PHE A 39 1.70 6.74 5.50
CA PHE A 39 0.69 5.76 5.11
C PHE A 39 0.90 4.38 5.74
N PRO A 40 2.08 3.74 5.66
CA PRO A 40 2.31 2.49 6.37
C PRO A 40 2.20 2.65 7.90
N ALA A 41 2.54 3.80 8.47
CA ALA A 41 2.29 4.07 9.88
C ALA A 41 0.79 4.07 10.22
N MET A 42 -0.04 4.59 9.33
CA MET A 42 -1.50 4.62 9.49
C MET A 42 -2.12 3.23 9.32
N VAL A 43 -1.81 2.53 8.22
CA VAL A 43 -2.43 1.24 7.91
C VAL A 43 -1.80 0.06 8.63
N GLY A 44 -0.52 0.16 9.02
CA GLY A 44 0.22 -0.90 9.70
C GLY A 44 -0.44 -1.35 11.00
N ASN A 45 -1.18 -0.48 11.69
CA ASN A 45 -1.93 -0.86 12.88
C ASN A 45 -3.09 -1.79 12.57
N HIS A 46 -3.83 -1.55 11.48
CA HIS A 46 -4.92 -2.45 11.08
C HIS A 46 -4.37 -3.81 10.63
N VAL A 47 -3.23 -3.81 9.94
CA VAL A 47 -2.56 -5.06 9.56
C VAL A 47 -2.03 -5.78 10.80
N ALA A 48 -1.49 -5.06 11.76
CA ALA A 48 -1.03 -5.62 13.02
C ALA A 48 -2.16 -6.30 13.80
N ASP A 49 -3.31 -5.67 13.91
CA ASP A 49 -4.49 -6.26 14.56
C ASP A 49 -4.95 -7.55 13.88
N ILE A 50 -4.84 -7.61 12.55
CA ILE A 50 -5.14 -8.82 11.76
C ILE A 50 -4.11 -9.92 12.06
N VAL A 51 -2.82 -9.59 12.06
CA VAL A 51 -1.73 -10.54 12.31
C VAL A 51 -1.79 -11.07 13.75
N GLU A 52 -1.99 -10.20 14.73
CA GLU A 52 -2.18 -10.62 16.13
C GLU A 52 -3.37 -11.57 16.30
N ARG A 53 -4.45 -11.33 15.55
CA ARG A 53 -5.68 -12.15 15.64
C ARG A 53 -5.58 -13.47 14.90
N TYR A 54 -4.89 -13.52 13.75
CA TYR A 54 -4.87 -14.68 12.86
C TYR A 54 -3.53 -15.41 12.82
N GLY A 55 -2.52 -14.95 13.53
CA GLY A 55 -1.27 -15.64 13.81
C GLY A 55 -0.02 -14.97 13.24
N GLU A 56 0.93 -14.71 14.14
CA GLU A 56 2.26 -14.17 13.84
C GLU A 56 3.17 -15.14 13.06
N ASN A 57 2.80 -16.43 13.03
CA ASN A 57 3.60 -17.50 12.44
C ASN A 57 3.13 -17.90 11.03
N ASN A 58 2.31 -17.09 10.39
CA ASN A 58 1.91 -17.35 9.02
C ASN A 58 3.06 -17.03 8.06
N SER A 59 3.59 -18.04 7.37
CA SER A 59 4.69 -17.90 6.40
C SER A 59 4.35 -17.03 5.18
N GLU A 60 3.09 -16.71 4.98
CA GLU A 60 2.63 -15.83 3.90
C GLU A 60 2.76 -14.33 4.26
N ILE A 61 3.10 -14.01 5.52
CA ILE A 61 3.29 -12.63 5.96
C ILE A 61 4.76 -12.25 5.83
N PRO A 62 5.11 -11.15 5.11
CA PRO A 62 6.48 -10.68 5.01
C PRO A 62 7.13 -10.45 6.38
N SER A 63 8.40 -10.83 6.53
CA SER A 63 9.14 -10.68 7.80
C SER A 63 9.26 -9.21 8.22
N SER A 64 9.43 -8.29 7.27
CA SER A 64 9.43 -6.85 7.51
C SER A 64 8.18 -6.39 8.27
N LEU A 65 7.02 -6.96 7.93
CA LEU A 65 5.76 -6.63 8.58
C LEU A 65 5.66 -7.23 9.98
N THR A 66 6.07 -8.49 10.17
CA THR A 66 6.08 -9.13 11.49
C THR A 66 7.06 -8.45 12.44
N ASP A 67 8.21 -8.01 11.95
CA ASP A 67 9.19 -7.28 12.74
C ASP A 67 8.68 -5.88 13.11
N TYR A 68 8.01 -5.19 12.21
CA TYR A 68 7.31 -3.94 12.50
C TYR A 68 6.28 -4.13 13.64
N ILE A 69 5.46 -5.17 13.55
CA ILE A 69 4.42 -5.47 14.55
C ILE A 69 5.04 -5.73 15.92
N LYS A 70 6.14 -6.49 16.01
CA LYS A 70 6.83 -6.78 17.26
C LYS A 70 7.47 -5.54 17.88
N ASN A 71 7.93 -4.61 17.09
CA ASN A 71 8.66 -3.43 17.55
C ASN A 71 7.73 -2.22 17.79
N ARG A 72 6.49 -2.24 17.31
CA ARG A 72 5.56 -1.13 17.52
C ARG A 72 5.24 -0.95 19.00
N ARG A 73 5.26 0.29 19.45
CA ARG A 73 4.68 0.72 20.72
C ARG A 73 3.28 1.25 20.41
N GLY A 74 2.32 1.05 21.29
CA GLY A 74 0.90 1.37 21.08
C GLY A 74 0.62 2.61 20.21
N TYR A 75 -0.48 2.63 19.53
CA TYR A 75 -0.82 3.65 18.53
C TYR A 75 -1.63 4.80 19.12
N ASP A 76 -1.25 6.04 18.84
CA ASP A 76 -1.98 7.23 19.23
C ASP A 76 -2.90 7.71 18.09
N TYR A 77 -4.18 7.43 18.22
CA TYR A 77 -5.20 7.83 17.22
C TYR A 77 -5.34 9.35 17.07
N SER A 78 -4.88 10.15 18.02
CA SER A 78 -4.91 11.62 17.89
C SER A 78 -3.92 12.14 16.85
N LYS A 79 -2.92 11.31 16.51
CA LYS A 79 -1.87 11.60 15.50
C LYS A 79 -2.02 10.79 14.22
N HIS A 80 -3.19 10.23 13.99
CA HIS A 80 -3.50 9.45 12.81
C HIS A 80 -3.31 10.26 11.51
N GLY A 81 -2.49 9.76 10.59
CA GLY A 81 -2.22 10.42 9.30
C GLY A 81 -1.34 11.67 9.36
N GLN A 82 -0.75 12.00 10.51
CA GLN A 82 0.12 13.18 10.64
C GLN A 82 1.58 12.82 10.37
N SER A 83 2.28 13.72 9.67
CA SER A 83 3.70 13.55 9.32
C SER A 83 4.65 13.70 10.53
N ASP A 84 4.19 14.26 11.65
CA ASP A 84 4.93 14.41 12.90
C ASP A 84 4.68 13.28 13.91
N ASN A 85 4.07 12.18 13.45
CA ASN A 85 3.74 11.04 14.29
C ASN A 85 5.02 10.34 14.79
N PRO A 86 5.25 10.19 16.12
CA PRO A 86 6.43 9.52 16.67
C PRO A 86 6.57 8.04 16.26
N TYR A 87 5.52 7.42 15.78
CA TYR A 87 5.55 6.04 15.27
C TYR A 87 6.21 5.91 13.91
N LEU A 88 6.51 7.01 13.21
CA LEU A 88 7.26 7.01 11.96
C LEU A 88 8.70 6.49 12.14
N GLU A 89 9.28 6.60 13.34
CA GLU A 89 10.61 6.10 13.65
C GLU A 89 10.74 4.56 13.48
N PHE A 90 9.62 3.83 13.57
CA PHE A 90 9.59 2.37 13.42
C PHE A 90 9.31 1.92 11.98
N ILE A 91 9.02 2.85 11.08
CA ILE A 91 8.76 2.55 9.68
C ILE A 91 10.08 2.46 8.94
N THR A 92 10.45 1.25 8.56
CA THR A 92 11.63 1.01 7.71
C THR A 92 11.30 1.27 6.24
N ASP A 93 12.34 1.54 5.44
CA ASP A 93 12.19 1.73 3.99
C ASP A 93 11.54 0.52 3.32
N ASP A 94 11.85 -0.70 3.76
CA ASP A 94 11.25 -1.92 3.25
C ASP A 94 9.73 -1.96 3.47
N ILE A 95 9.26 -1.49 4.62
CA ILE A 95 7.82 -1.37 4.90
C ILE A 95 7.18 -0.33 3.98
N VAL A 96 7.84 0.80 3.74
CA VAL A 96 7.32 1.80 2.80
C VAL A 96 7.20 1.21 1.40
N ASP A 97 8.19 0.45 0.94
CA ASP A 97 8.14 -0.23 -0.35
C ASP A 97 7.01 -1.27 -0.46
N GLU A 98 6.69 -1.97 0.62
CA GLU A 98 5.58 -2.93 0.61
C GLU A 98 4.22 -2.21 0.43
N PHE A 99 4.03 -1.08 1.10
CA PHE A 99 2.74 -0.38 1.15
C PHE A 99 2.55 0.70 0.10
N CYS A 100 3.60 1.27 -0.49
CA CYS A 100 3.54 2.43 -1.39
C CYS A 100 4.06 2.11 -2.78
N VAL A 101 3.75 2.95 -3.77
CA VAL A 101 4.26 2.83 -5.14
C VAL A 101 5.24 3.95 -5.41
N LEU A 102 6.54 3.60 -5.47
CA LEU A 102 7.62 4.56 -5.53
C LEU A 102 8.56 4.31 -6.71
N GLY A 103 9.26 5.36 -7.13
CA GLY A 103 10.36 5.29 -8.08
C GLY A 103 10.03 5.87 -9.46
N THR A 104 10.55 5.24 -10.50
CA THR A 104 10.32 5.61 -11.91
C THR A 104 8.97 5.10 -12.41
N ALA A 105 8.48 5.65 -13.52
CA ALA A 105 7.25 5.15 -14.16
C ALA A 105 7.29 3.64 -14.45
N LYS A 106 8.46 3.11 -14.83
CA LYS A 106 8.65 1.68 -15.06
C LYS A 106 8.46 0.85 -13.78
N GLU A 107 8.94 1.33 -12.65
CA GLU A 107 8.79 0.67 -11.34
C GLU A 107 7.33 0.72 -10.90
N HIS A 108 6.65 1.86 -11.12
CA HIS A 108 5.21 1.97 -10.88
C HIS A 108 4.43 0.94 -11.70
N VAL A 109 4.66 0.89 -13.02
CA VAL A 109 4.02 -0.11 -13.91
C VAL A 109 4.28 -1.52 -13.40
N SER A 110 5.53 -1.87 -13.09
CA SER A 110 5.89 -3.21 -12.61
C SER A 110 5.16 -3.58 -11.30
N LYS A 111 5.02 -2.65 -10.36
CA LYS A 111 4.30 -2.90 -9.12
C LYS A 111 2.80 -3.06 -9.34
N LEU A 112 2.21 -2.24 -10.20
CA LEU A 112 0.79 -2.34 -10.57
C LEU A 112 0.47 -3.62 -11.35
N GLU A 113 1.38 -4.11 -12.20
CA GLU A 113 1.24 -5.41 -12.85
C GLU A 113 1.18 -6.55 -11.83
N LYS A 114 2.04 -6.55 -10.82
CA LYS A 114 1.99 -7.53 -9.72
C LYS A 114 0.66 -7.48 -8.96
N LEU A 115 0.11 -6.28 -8.71
CA LEU A 115 -1.22 -6.15 -8.11
C LEU A 115 -2.32 -6.71 -9.01
N LYS A 116 -2.23 -6.47 -10.32
CA LYS A 116 -3.15 -7.05 -11.31
C LYS A 116 -3.07 -8.58 -11.32
N GLU A 117 -1.88 -9.17 -11.26
CA GLU A 117 -1.68 -10.63 -11.20
C GLU A 117 -2.37 -11.28 -9.99
N VAL A 118 -2.43 -10.60 -8.85
CA VAL A 118 -3.15 -11.09 -7.67
C VAL A 118 -4.64 -10.72 -7.66
N GLY A 119 -5.15 -10.16 -8.76
CA GLY A 119 -6.57 -9.92 -8.97
C GLY A 119 -7.06 -8.52 -8.63
N VAL A 120 -6.18 -7.55 -8.38
CA VAL A 120 -6.57 -6.14 -8.25
C VAL A 120 -7.02 -5.61 -9.61
N THR A 121 -8.21 -5.03 -9.67
CA THR A 121 -8.82 -4.49 -10.88
C THR A 121 -8.88 -2.97 -10.90
N GLN A 122 -8.61 -2.33 -9.77
CA GLN A 122 -8.61 -0.88 -9.63
C GLN A 122 -7.54 -0.48 -8.60
N PHE A 123 -6.72 0.50 -8.95
CA PHE A 123 -5.76 1.11 -8.03
C PHE A 123 -6.13 2.58 -7.80
N ASN A 124 -6.29 2.97 -6.55
CA ASN A 124 -6.55 4.33 -6.13
C ASN A 124 -5.29 4.94 -5.51
N ILE A 125 -4.90 6.11 -5.97
CA ILE A 125 -3.74 6.82 -5.44
C ILE A 125 -4.21 7.79 -4.36
N TYR A 126 -3.58 7.74 -3.19
CA TYR A 126 -3.66 8.82 -2.22
C TYR A 126 -2.78 9.97 -2.69
N LEU A 127 -3.40 11.10 -2.97
CA LEU A 127 -2.75 12.34 -3.40
C LEU A 127 -2.67 13.29 -2.19
N ASP A 128 -1.63 13.16 -1.41
CA ASP A 128 -1.39 13.93 -0.17
C ASP A 128 0.12 14.11 0.08
N SER A 129 0.86 14.40 -0.99
CA SER A 129 2.32 14.56 -0.93
C SER A 129 2.78 16.01 -1.16
N GLY A 130 1.87 16.88 -1.59
CA GLY A 130 2.17 18.25 -2.04
C GLY A 130 2.62 18.36 -3.50
N ASP A 131 2.62 17.24 -4.25
CA ASP A 131 3.02 17.17 -5.65
C ASP A 131 1.92 16.53 -6.54
N GLU A 132 0.66 16.72 -6.18
CA GLU A 132 -0.49 16.02 -6.75
C GLU A 132 -0.61 16.21 -8.25
N GLU A 133 -0.46 17.45 -8.74
CA GLU A 133 -0.55 17.75 -10.18
C GLU A 133 0.53 17.00 -10.98
N ARG A 134 1.76 16.96 -10.46
CA ARG A 134 2.86 16.23 -11.09
C ARG A 134 2.59 14.73 -11.12
N ILE A 135 2.11 14.17 -10.02
CA ILE A 135 1.80 12.74 -9.93
C ILE A 135 0.69 12.38 -10.94
N ILE A 136 -0.35 13.19 -11.03
CA ILE A 136 -1.45 12.98 -11.99
C ILE A 136 -0.94 13.03 -13.43
N ALA A 137 -0.11 14.00 -13.76
CA ALA A 137 0.48 14.13 -15.10
C ALA A 137 1.35 12.92 -15.46
N GLU A 138 2.27 12.51 -14.57
CA GLU A 138 3.15 11.35 -14.77
C GLU A 138 2.34 10.04 -14.95
N TYR A 139 1.28 9.85 -14.15
CA TYR A 139 0.39 8.70 -14.33
C TYR A 139 -0.32 8.74 -15.68
N GLY A 140 -0.84 9.90 -16.08
CA GLY A 140 -1.53 10.07 -17.36
C GLY A 140 -0.62 9.80 -18.56
N GLU A 141 0.61 10.27 -18.51
CA GLU A 141 1.57 10.22 -19.62
C GLU A 141 2.33 8.89 -19.69
N SER A 142 2.68 8.30 -18.53
CA SER A 142 3.70 7.24 -18.51
C SER A 142 3.21 5.92 -17.87
N VAL A 143 2.17 5.93 -17.04
CA VAL A 143 1.72 4.73 -16.34
C VAL A 143 0.42 4.20 -16.92
N ILE A 144 -0.64 5.01 -17.02
CA ILE A 144 -1.95 4.59 -17.53
C ILE A 144 -1.87 3.97 -18.93
N PRO A 145 -1.09 4.51 -19.88
CA PRO A 145 -0.97 3.92 -21.21
C PRO A 145 -0.45 2.48 -21.24
N ALA A 146 0.29 2.05 -20.22
CA ALA A 146 0.77 0.67 -20.10
C ALA A 146 -0.35 -0.34 -19.78
N PHE A 147 -1.53 0.12 -19.35
CA PHE A 147 -2.69 -0.70 -18.99
C PHE A 147 -3.89 -0.53 -19.93
N SER A 148 -3.72 0.22 -21.02
CA SER A 148 -4.78 0.53 -21.99
C SER A 148 -4.89 -0.50 -23.10
#